data_11d1aa9a3b1104cafcd59c4024f4a6f1
#
_entry.id   11d1aa9a3b1104cafcd59c4024f4a6f1
#
_cell.length_a   1.000
_cell.length_b   1.000
_cell.length_c   1.000
_cell.angle_alpha   90.00
_cell.angle_beta   90.00
_cell.angle_gamma   90.00
#
_symmetry.space_group_name_H-M   'P 1'
#
loop_
_entity.id
_entity.type
_entity.pdbx_description
1 polymer ?
#
loop_
_entity_poly.entity_id
_entity_poly.type
_entity_poly.pdbx_seq_one_letter_code
_entity_poly.pdbx_strand_id
1 'polypeptide(L)'
;VANGGTRYEMHFVQSVINTSSGTIEETGAAVAQELPISDNTFNIVHEGMRMVAQQYTLSNIFSDSGVDVACKTGTSQVIRNGEEANNGFLITFAPYENPEISIASAIELAGSGTSTAEITASIIEYYYSNNTDEQPAQNTGTLLN
;
A
#
# COMPACT_ATOMS: atom_id res chain seq x y z
N VAL A 1 -9.12 -5.31 0.98
CA VAL A 1 -9.37 -5.74 -0.41
C VAL A 1 -8.26 -6.69 -0.85
N ALA A 2 -7.00 -6.26 -0.83
CA ALA A 2 -5.84 -7.00 -1.34
C ALA A 2 -5.70 -8.45 -0.82
N ASN A 3 -6.10 -8.72 0.41
CA ASN A 3 -5.96 -10.01 1.10
C ASN A 3 -7.28 -10.81 1.22
N GLY A 4 -8.23 -10.58 0.33
CA GLY A 4 -9.47 -11.34 0.31
C GLY A 4 -10.43 -11.07 1.47
N GLY A 5 -10.31 -9.93 2.18
CA GLY A 5 -11.29 -9.50 3.17
C GLY A 5 -10.90 -9.68 4.63
N THR A 6 -9.71 -10.17 4.92
CA THR A 6 -9.19 -10.22 6.28
C THR A 6 -8.72 -8.84 6.73
N ARG A 7 -9.26 -8.34 7.82
CA ARG A 7 -8.80 -7.11 8.48
C ARG A 7 -8.03 -7.46 9.74
N TYR A 8 -6.80 -6.98 9.82
CA TYR A 8 -5.94 -7.15 10.99
C TYR A 8 -6.06 -5.98 11.96
N GLU A 9 -5.73 -6.24 13.23
CA GLU A 9 -5.51 -5.18 14.20
C GLU A 9 -4.27 -4.38 13.82
N MET A 10 -4.41 -3.04 13.78
CA MET A 10 -3.29 -2.19 13.43
C MET A 10 -2.39 -1.95 14.65
N HIS A 11 -1.08 -2.12 14.46
CA HIS A 11 -0.08 -1.83 15.47
C HIS A 11 1.18 -1.23 14.81
N PHE A 12 1.94 -0.47 15.58
CA PHE A 12 3.20 0.15 15.13
C PHE A 12 4.42 -0.62 15.58
N VAL A 13 4.30 -1.42 16.65
CA VAL A 13 5.41 -2.18 17.21
C VAL A 13 5.40 -3.57 16.58
N GLN A 14 6.41 -3.88 15.82
CA GLN A 14 6.60 -5.20 15.23
C GLN A 14 7.25 -6.17 16.24
N SER A 15 8.26 -5.71 16.96
CA SER A 15 8.93 -6.51 17.96
C SER A 15 9.55 -5.64 19.05
N VAL A 16 9.76 -6.23 20.22
CA VAL A 16 10.48 -5.64 21.35
C VAL A 16 11.68 -6.52 21.68
N ILE A 17 12.86 -5.91 21.70
CA ILE A 17 14.10 -6.61 22.02
C ILE A 17 14.54 -6.22 23.44
N ASN A 18 14.65 -7.22 24.32
CA ASN A 18 15.26 -7.03 25.62
C ASN A 18 16.78 -7.07 25.47
N THR A 19 17.44 -5.91 25.57
CA THR A 19 18.88 -5.79 25.34
C THR A 19 19.75 -6.50 26.39
N SER A 20 19.19 -6.78 27.57
CA SER A 20 19.92 -7.48 28.65
C SER A 20 19.88 -9.00 28.49
N SER A 21 18.78 -9.56 28.01
CA SER A 21 18.59 -11.00 27.83
C SER A 21 18.72 -11.45 26.36
N GLY A 22 18.65 -10.54 25.40
CA GLY A 22 18.57 -10.84 23.98
C GLY A 22 17.21 -11.42 23.53
N THR A 23 16.22 -11.44 24.42
CA THR A 23 14.89 -11.99 24.10
C THR A 23 14.15 -11.05 23.13
N ILE A 24 13.56 -11.62 22.08
CA ILE A 24 12.71 -10.91 21.12
C ILE A 24 11.27 -11.33 21.36
N GLU A 25 10.41 -10.37 21.60
CA GLU A 25 8.95 -10.55 21.66
C GLU A 25 8.35 -9.95 20.39
N GLU A 26 7.80 -10.78 19.51
CA GLU A 26 7.15 -10.34 18.28
C GLU A 26 5.67 -10.04 18.52
N THR A 27 5.20 -8.94 17.96
CA THR A 27 3.78 -8.63 17.91
C THR A 27 3.20 -9.32 16.68
N GLY A 28 2.49 -10.43 16.90
CA GLY A 28 1.83 -11.16 15.82
C GLY A 28 0.67 -10.38 15.19
N ALA A 29 0.36 -10.69 13.94
CA ALA A 29 -0.80 -10.15 13.26
C ALA A 29 -2.08 -10.79 13.82
N ALA A 30 -2.86 -10.03 14.60
CA ALA A 30 -4.15 -10.47 15.12
C ALA A 30 -5.27 -10.12 14.13
N VAL A 31 -6.12 -11.10 13.78
CA VAL A 31 -7.29 -10.87 12.93
C VAL A 31 -8.35 -10.12 13.73
N ALA A 32 -8.69 -8.92 13.28
CA ALA A 32 -9.74 -8.12 13.88
C ALA A 32 -11.13 -8.47 13.30
N GLN A 33 -11.19 -8.84 12.03
CA GLN A 33 -12.45 -9.17 11.35
C GLN A 33 -12.20 -9.91 10.04
N GLU A 34 -13.06 -10.90 9.77
CA GLU A 34 -13.24 -11.47 8.43
C GLU A 34 -14.50 -10.87 7.79
N LEU A 35 -14.38 -10.37 6.58
CA LEU A 35 -15.52 -9.83 5.86
C LEU A 35 -16.33 -10.97 5.21
N PRO A 36 -17.65 -11.02 5.38
CA PRO A 36 -18.50 -12.06 4.79
C PRO A 36 -18.78 -11.80 3.30
N ILE A 37 -17.71 -11.72 2.51
CA ILE A 37 -17.75 -11.45 1.06
C ILE A 37 -17.14 -12.66 0.35
N SER A 38 -17.78 -13.10 -0.74
CA SER A 38 -17.29 -14.27 -1.48
C SER A 38 -15.99 -13.97 -2.23
N ASP A 39 -15.14 -14.98 -2.41
CA ASP A 39 -13.93 -14.91 -3.22
C ASP A 39 -14.21 -14.43 -4.64
N ASN A 40 -15.31 -14.86 -5.22
CA ASN A 40 -15.72 -14.41 -6.55
C ASN A 40 -15.97 -12.89 -6.61
N THR A 41 -16.52 -12.29 -5.54
CA THR A 41 -16.70 -10.84 -5.47
C THR A 41 -15.35 -10.13 -5.36
N PHE A 42 -14.43 -10.65 -4.55
CA PHE A 42 -13.07 -10.11 -4.48
C PHE A 42 -12.35 -10.21 -5.82
N ASN A 43 -12.43 -11.34 -6.52
CA ASN A 43 -11.82 -11.53 -7.82
C ASN A 43 -12.33 -10.51 -8.85
N ILE A 44 -13.63 -10.23 -8.87
CA ILE A 44 -14.21 -9.22 -9.76
C ILE A 44 -13.70 -7.80 -9.42
N VAL A 45 -13.60 -7.47 -8.13
CA VAL A 45 -13.07 -6.18 -7.69
C VAL A 45 -11.59 -6.06 -8.03
N HIS A 46 -10.79 -7.10 -7.78
CA HIS A 46 -9.37 -7.13 -8.09
C HIS A 46 -9.12 -6.94 -9.59
N GLU A 47 -9.87 -7.66 -10.44
CA GLU A 47 -9.78 -7.51 -11.89
C GLU A 47 -10.13 -6.08 -12.33
N GLY A 48 -11.22 -5.51 -11.78
CA GLY A 48 -11.57 -4.12 -12.03
C GLY A 48 -10.48 -3.14 -11.61
N MET A 49 -9.81 -3.35 -10.48
CA MET A 49 -8.70 -2.53 -10.02
C MET A 49 -7.44 -2.70 -10.91
N ARG A 50 -7.17 -3.91 -11.38
CA ARG A 50 -6.10 -4.17 -12.36
C ARG A 50 -6.36 -3.42 -13.67
N MET A 51 -7.59 -3.50 -14.19
CA MET A 51 -7.97 -2.76 -15.40
C MET A 51 -7.79 -1.25 -15.26
N VAL A 52 -7.99 -0.68 -14.07
CA VAL A 52 -7.72 0.74 -13.81
C VAL A 52 -6.22 1.04 -13.92
N ALA A 53 -5.37 0.21 -13.34
CA ALA A 53 -3.91 0.38 -13.43
C ALA A 53 -3.38 0.25 -14.88
N GLN A 54 -4.06 -0.51 -15.73
CA GLN A 54 -3.72 -0.72 -17.14
C GLN A 54 -4.18 0.42 -18.07
N GLN A 55 -4.94 1.41 -17.56
CA GLN A 55 -5.29 2.59 -18.36
C GLN A 55 -4.04 3.39 -18.74
N TYR A 56 -4.03 3.97 -19.94
CA TYR A 56 -2.85 4.58 -20.56
C TYR A 56 -1.99 5.45 -19.61
N THR A 57 -2.60 6.36 -18.88
CA THR A 57 -1.85 7.24 -17.95
C THR A 57 -1.23 6.48 -16.80
N LEU A 58 -2.00 5.60 -16.14
CA LEU A 58 -1.53 4.85 -14.98
C LEU A 58 -0.56 3.74 -15.39
N SER A 59 -0.77 3.08 -16.53
CA SER A 59 0.14 2.06 -17.04
C SER A 59 1.53 2.61 -17.32
N ASN A 60 1.62 3.85 -17.81
CA ASN A 60 2.92 4.51 -18.00
C ASN A 60 3.59 4.84 -16.66
N ILE A 61 2.81 5.27 -15.65
CA ILE A 61 3.34 5.61 -14.33
C ILE A 61 3.85 4.34 -13.61
N PHE A 62 3.13 3.23 -13.73
CA PHE A 62 3.52 1.97 -13.07
C PHE A 62 4.46 1.09 -13.91
N SER A 63 4.83 1.50 -15.13
CA SER A 63 5.68 0.68 -16.04
C SER A 63 7.00 0.25 -15.43
N ASP A 64 7.61 1.12 -14.64
CA ASP A 64 8.95 0.93 -14.10
C ASP A 64 8.94 0.15 -12.76
N SER A 65 7.75 -0.13 -12.22
CA SER A 65 7.63 -0.89 -10.95
C SER A 65 8.07 -2.34 -11.06
N GLY A 66 8.13 -2.89 -12.28
CA GLY A 66 8.52 -4.28 -12.54
C GLY A 66 7.50 -5.33 -12.11
N VAL A 67 6.35 -4.92 -11.56
CA VAL A 67 5.29 -5.80 -11.06
C VAL A 67 3.92 -5.39 -11.59
N ASP A 68 3.01 -6.35 -11.70
CA ASP A 68 1.62 -6.06 -12.06
C ASP A 68 0.88 -5.42 -10.89
N VAL A 69 0.29 -4.27 -11.12
CA VAL A 69 -0.33 -3.42 -10.09
C VAL A 69 -1.84 -3.40 -10.26
N ALA A 70 -2.56 -3.39 -9.17
CA ALA A 70 -3.98 -3.09 -9.13
C ALA A 70 -4.24 -1.83 -8.30
N CYS A 71 -5.08 -0.92 -8.81
CA CYS A 71 -5.35 0.34 -8.10
C CYS A 71 -6.77 0.86 -8.31
N LYS A 72 -7.17 1.81 -7.47
CA LYS A 72 -8.41 2.57 -7.62
C LYS A 72 -8.17 4.02 -7.24
N THR A 73 -8.44 4.92 -8.17
CA THR A 73 -8.38 6.37 -7.96
C THR A 73 -9.65 6.89 -7.29
N GLY A 74 -9.51 7.94 -6.52
CA GLY A 74 -10.61 8.72 -5.95
C GLY A 74 -10.33 10.21 -6.06
N THR A 75 -11.37 11.01 -6.17
CA THR A 75 -11.31 12.47 -6.17
C THR A 75 -12.42 13.00 -5.28
N SER A 76 -12.08 13.85 -4.33
CA SER A 76 -13.02 14.46 -3.40
C SER A 76 -12.99 15.97 -3.58
N GLN A 77 -14.14 16.57 -3.89
CA GLN A 77 -14.26 18.01 -3.96
C GLN A 77 -14.23 18.62 -2.56
N VAL A 78 -13.51 19.70 -2.42
CA VAL A 78 -13.41 20.52 -1.21
C VAL A 78 -13.54 22.00 -1.57
N ILE A 79 -13.97 22.81 -0.60
CA ILE A 79 -13.95 24.27 -0.74
C ILE A 79 -12.83 24.79 0.14
N ARG A 80 -11.88 25.51 -0.47
CA ARG A 80 -10.79 26.17 0.22
C ARG A 80 -10.73 27.63 -0.15
N ASN A 81 -10.79 28.50 0.84
CA ASN A 81 -10.81 29.96 0.67
C ASN A 81 -11.93 30.45 -0.28
N GLY A 82 -13.07 29.74 -0.32
CA GLY A 82 -14.20 30.07 -1.19
C GLY A 82 -14.09 29.56 -2.63
N GLU A 83 -13.03 28.84 -2.97
CA GLU A 83 -12.81 28.25 -4.30
C GLU A 83 -12.95 26.72 -4.24
N GLU A 84 -13.45 26.12 -5.30
CA GLU A 84 -13.51 24.68 -5.45
C GLU A 84 -12.11 24.11 -5.72
N ALA A 85 -11.76 23.05 -5.02
CA ALA A 85 -10.54 22.30 -5.20
C ALA A 85 -10.80 20.80 -5.04
N ASN A 86 -9.84 19.96 -5.43
CA ASN A 86 -9.97 18.52 -5.34
C ASN A 86 -8.78 17.90 -4.59
N ASN A 87 -9.11 17.03 -3.65
CA ASN A 87 -8.14 16.11 -3.07
C ASN A 87 -8.06 14.84 -3.92
N GLY A 88 -6.85 14.32 -4.10
CA GLY A 88 -6.60 13.08 -4.80
C GLY A 88 -6.40 11.92 -3.83
N PHE A 89 -7.01 10.78 -4.16
CA PHE A 89 -6.86 9.53 -3.41
C PHE A 89 -6.49 8.39 -4.35
N LEU A 90 -5.63 7.50 -3.89
CA LEU A 90 -5.32 6.26 -4.58
C LEU A 90 -5.15 5.14 -3.56
N ILE A 91 -5.79 4.01 -3.83
CA ILE A 91 -5.48 2.76 -3.16
C ILE A 91 -4.86 1.81 -4.19
N THR A 92 -3.84 1.10 -3.78
CA THR A 92 -3.03 0.26 -4.67
C THR A 92 -2.58 -0.98 -3.93
N PHE A 93 -2.45 -2.09 -4.63
CA PHE A 93 -1.73 -3.25 -4.13
C PHE A 93 -0.90 -3.89 -5.24
N ALA A 94 0.16 -4.56 -4.86
CA ALA A 94 1.11 -5.22 -5.75
C ALA A 94 1.80 -6.41 -5.05
N PRO A 95 2.20 -7.47 -5.80
CA PRO A 95 1.76 -7.80 -7.15
C PRO A 95 0.26 -8.12 -7.21
N TYR A 96 -0.34 -8.03 -8.38
CA TYR A 96 -1.76 -8.34 -8.56
C TYR A 96 -2.12 -9.77 -8.14
N GLU A 97 -1.34 -10.76 -8.58
CA GLU A 97 -1.62 -12.19 -8.35
C GLU A 97 -1.42 -12.62 -6.88
N ASN A 98 -0.43 -12.04 -6.20
CA ASN A 98 -0.12 -12.36 -4.81
C ASN A 98 0.29 -11.09 -4.08
N PRO A 99 -0.64 -10.29 -3.56
CA PRO A 99 -0.34 -9.00 -2.96
C PRO A 99 0.59 -9.09 -1.74
N GLU A 100 1.72 -8.39 -1.82
CA GLU A 100 2.73 -8.29 -0.76
C GLU A 100 2.70 -6.91 -0.08
N ILE A 101 2.35 -5.87 -0.87
CA ILE A 101 2.23 -4.50 -0.36
C ILE A 101 0.88 -3.90 -0.75
N SER A 102 0.29 -3.16 0.16
CA SER A 102 -0.85 -2.30 -0.14
C SER A 102 -0.59 -0.88 0.35
N ILE A 103 -0.95 0.10 -0.48
CA ILE A 103 -0.70 1.51 -0.24
C ILE A 103 -2.01 2.27 -0.36
N ALA A 104 -2.29 3.13 0.62
CA ALA A 104 -3.34 4.13 0.52
C ALA A 104 -2.71 5.51 0.58
N SER A 105 -2.88 6.30 -0.46
CA SER A 105 -2.36 7.66 -0.55
C SER A 105 -3.47 8.68 -0.65
N ALA A 106 -3.28 9.81 0.03
CA ALA A 106 -4.18 10.94 0.01
C ALA A 106 -3.36 12.23 -0.07
N ILE A 107 -3.62 13.05 -1.08
CA ILE A 107 -2.93 14.33 -1.28
C ILE A 107 -3.97 15.44 -1.37
N GLU A 108 -3.85 16.42 -0.49
CA GLU A 108 -4.68 17.61 -0.54
C GLU A 108 -4.36 18.44 -1.79
N LEU A 109 -5.40 18.94 -2.42
CA LEU A 109 -5.32 19.83 -3.59
C LEU A 109 -4.57 19.22 -4.79
N ALA A 110 -4.50 17.91 -4.88
CA ALA A 110 -3.82 17.21 -5.96
C ALA A 110 -4.52 17.29 -7.32
N GLY A 111 -5.72 17.86 -7.37
CA GLY A 111 -6.54 17.93 -8.57
C GLY A 111 -7.26 16.63 -8.91
N SER A 112 -6.59 15.48 -8.86
CA SER A 112 -7.19 14.16 -9.12
C SER A 112 -6.47 13.04 -8.38
N GLY A 113 -7.12 11.87 -8.29
CA GLY A 113 -6.49 10.67 -7.73
C GLY A 113 -5.32 10.16 -8.58
N THR A 114 -5.30 10.41 -9.89
CA THR A 114 -4.19 10.04 -10.77
C THR A 114 -2.91 10.77 -10.39
N SER A 115 -3.00 12.02 -9.92
CA SER A 115 -1.84 12.80 -9.48
C SER A 115 -1.10 12.20 -8.27
N THR A 116 -1.71 11.25 -7.56
CA THR A 116 -1.07 10.53 -6.44
C THR A 116 -0.29 9.29 -6.90
N ALA A 117 -0.46 8.88 -8.16
CA ALA A 117 0.07 7.61 -8.66
C ALA A 117 1.61 7.61 -8.77
N GLU A 118 2.22 8.74 -9.13
CA GLU A 118 3.69 8.84 -9.25
C GLU A 118 4.40 8.56 -7.93
N ILE A 119 3.89 9.13 -6.83
CA ILE A 119 4.43 8.86 -5.48
C ILE A 119 4.24 7.39 -5.12
N THR A 120 3.06 6.83 -5.41
CA THR A 120 2.75 5.43 -5.13
C THR A 120 3.65 4.49 -5.94
N ALA A 121 3.88 4.78 -7.22
CA ALA A 121 4.79 4.01 -8.07
C ALA A 121 6.23 4.02 -7.52
N SER A 122 6.73 5.20 -7.12
CA SER A 122 8.07 5.32 -6.52
C SER A 122 8.21 4.50 -5.22
N ILE A 123 7.15 4.40 -4.41
CA ILE A 123 7.16 3.56 -3.20
C ILE A 123 7.21 2.08 -3.57
N ILE A 124 6.45 1.64 -4.58
CA ILE A 124 6.45 0.25 -5.05
C ILE A 124 7.82 -0.11 -5.63
N GLU A 125 8.36 0.74 -6.49
CA GLU A 125 9.70 0.57 -7.07
C GLU A 125 10.77 0.46 -5.97
N TYR A 126 10.75 1.36 -4.99
CA TYR A 126 11.67 1.30 -3.86
C TYR A 126 11.52 0.00 -3.06
N TYR A 127 10.30 -0.42 -2.80
CA TYR A 127 10.02 -1.65 -2.04
C TYR A 127 10.63 -2.87 -2.74
N TYR A 128 10.39 -3.05 -4.03
CA TYR A 128 10.91 -4.20 -4.78
C TYR A 128 12.41 -4.10 -5.06
N SER A 129 12.95 -2.90 -5.29
CA SER A 129 14.39 -2.72 -5.50
C SER A 129 15.23 -3.07 -4.26
N ASN A 130 14.67 -2.91 -3.06
CA ASN A 130 15.38 -3.17 -1.81
C ASN A 130 15.07 -4.54 -1.19
N ASN A 131 14.00 -5.22 -1.62
CA ASN A 131 13.63 -6.54 -1.12
C ASN A 131 14.05 -7.70 -2.04
N THR A 132 14.75 -7.42 -3.15
CA THR A 132 15.28 -8.45 -4.06
C THR A 132 16.48 -9.22 -3.49
N ASP A 133 17.09 -8.74 -2.40
CA ASP A 133 18.08 -9.49 -1.63
C ASP A 133 17.48 -9.94 -0.30
N GLU A 134 17.19 -11.22 -0.18
CA GLU A 134 16.90 -11.88 1.08
C GLU A 134 18.10 -11.76 2.04
N GLN A 135 18.20 -10.65 2.73
CA GLN A 135 18.90 -10.58 4.00
C GLN A 135 17.94 -10.05 5.07
N PRO A 136 17.70 -10.83 6.14
CA PRO A 136 17.02 -10.27 7.30
C PRO A 136 17.83 -9.05 7.74
N ALA A 137 17.16 -7.90 7.82
CA ALA A 137 17.78 -6.66 8.23
C ALA A 137 18.55 -6.88 9.54
N GLN A 138 19.86 -6.98 9.45
CA GLN A 138 20.72 -6.84 10.62
C GLN A 138 20.61 -5.38 11.04
N ASN A 139 19.66 -5.14 11.95
CA ASN A 139 19.49 -3.84 12.56
C ASN A 139 20.69 -3.59 13.49
N THR A 140 21.79 -3.11 12.92
CA THR A 140 22.90 -2.56 13.68
C THR A 140 22.49 -1.19 14.20
N GLY A 141 21.51 -1.18 15.10
CA GLY A 141 21.10 0.02 15.83
C GLY A 141 22.26 0.51 16.70
N THR A 142 23.11 1.35 16.13
CA THR A 142 24.00 2.19 16.92
C THR A 142 23.17 3.33 17.46
N LEU A 143 22.61 3.15 18.65
CA LEU A 143 22.09 4.28 19.41
C LEU A 143 23.29 5.10 19.90
N LEU A 144 23.24 6.37 19.56
CA LEU A 144 24.19 7.43 19.94
C LEU A 144 24.48 7.40 21.44
N ASN A 145 25.77 7.42 21.79
CA ASN A 145 26.26 7.79 23.11
C ASN A 145 26.04 9.27 23.38
#